data_f0b2eba8291eafb673bcb70728cbd317
#
_entry.id   f0b2eba8291eafb673bcb70728cbd317
#
_cell.length_a   1.000
_cell.length_b   1.000
_cell.length_c   1.000
_cell.angle_alpha   90.00
_cell.angle_beta   90.00
_cell.angle_gamma   90.00
#
_symmetry.space_group_name_H-M   'P 1'
#
loop_
_entity.id
_entity.type
_entity.pdbx_description
1 polymer ?
#
loop_
_entity_poly.entity_id
_entity_poly.type
_entity_poly.pdbx_seq_one_letter_code
_entity_poly.pdbx_strand_id
1 'polypeptide(L)'
;TSYFSSTDETAQGTYYKPAVGYVGDPMPFYDPVAGDFKIMYLQDFRPNPAGTYHPIWAVSTKDAANYESLGELISCGTLQEQDAAIGTGSTIYDENSKLYYTFYTGNKYNPTASDNGQAIMYATSSDFKTWTKCKSFILKGDDYGYSKNDFRDPFLFKGDDGKYHMLVATTKNGKGTIADFISDDLKSW
;
A
#
# COMPACT_ATOMS: atom_id res chain seq x y z
N THR A 1 -22.41 -22.13 -7.36
CA THR A 1 -21.57 -20.93 -7.27
C THR A 1 -21.14 -20.60 -8.69
N SER A 2 -21.76 -19.61 -9.33
CA SER A 2 -21.31 -19.13 -10.64
C SER A 2 -20.10 -18.22 -10.42
N TYR A 3 -18.96 -18.63 -10.94
CA TYR A 3 -17.80 -17.75 -11.02
C TYR A 3 -17.97 -16.86 -12.26
N PHE A 4 -17.86 -15.55 -12.08
CA PHE A 4 -17.83 -14.63 -13.22
C PHE A 4 -16.53 -14.88 -13.99
N SER A 5 -16.66 -15.23 -15.27
CA SER A 5 -15.52 -15.31 -16.17
C SER A 5 -15.04 -13.87 -16.47
N SER A 6 -13.73 -13.66 -16.51
CA SER A 6 -13.15 -12.38 -16.96
C SER A 6 -13.48 -12.02 -18.42
N THR A 7 -14.14 -12.93 -19.15
CA THR A 7 -14.62 -12.75 -20.52
C THR A 7 -16.12 -12.48 -20.60
N ASP A 8 -16.83 -12.46 -19.47
CA ASP A 8 -18.27 -12.18 -19.44
C ASP A 8 -18.50 -10.67 -19.50
N GLU A 9 -18.66 -10.15 -20.72
CA GLU A 9 -18.95 -8.75 -20.97
C GLU A 9 -20.36 -8.34 -20.52
N THR A 10 -21.22 -9.30 -20.17
CA THR A 10 -22.58 -9.03 -19.70
C THR A 10 -22.66 -8.83 -18.18
N ALA A 11 -21.65 -9.24 -17.44
CA ALA A 11 -21.54 -9.01 -15.99
C ALA A 11 -21.05 -7.57 -15.69
N GLN A 12 -21.73 -6.59 -16.24
CA GLN A 12 -21.38 -5.18 -16.06
C GLN A 12 -21.79 -4.70 -14.67
N GLY A 13 -20.90 -3.95 -14.03
CA GLY A 13 -21.23 -3.05 -12.94
C GLY A 13 -20.92 -3.52 -11.52
N THR A 14 -20.33 -4.71 -11.30
CA THR A 14 -20.02 -5.17 -9.94
C THR A 14 -18.53 -5.42 -9.68
N TYR A 15 -17.68 -5.22 -10.67
CA TYR A 15 -16.22 -5.39 -10.50
C TYR A 15 -15.43 -4.48 -11.44
N TYR A 16 -14.22 -4.15 -11.02
CA TYR A 16 -13.24 -3.44 -11.83
C TYR A 16 -12.24 -4.42 -12.46
N LYS A 17 -11.96 -4.21 -13.75
CA LYS A 17 -10.89 -4.89 -14.47
C LYS A 17 -9.99 -3.84 -15.14
N PRO A 18 -8.67 -3.82 -14.85
CA PRO A 18 -7.77 -2.90 -15.51
C PRO A 18 -7.63 -3.23 -17.01
N ALA A 19 -7.37 -2.22 -17.82
CA ALA A 19 -7.14 -2.40 -19.26
C ALA A 19 -5.88 -3.25 -19.54
N VAL A 20 -4.91 -3.23 -18.64
CA VAL A 20 -3.66 -4.00 -18.74
C VAL A 20 -3.32 -4.62 -17.39
N GLY A 21 -2.73 -5.81 -17.39
CA GLY A 21 -2.28 -6.50 -16.18
C GLY A 21 -3.41 -7.03 -15.30
N TYR A 22 -3.13 -7.14 -14.02
CA TYR A 22 -4.02 -7.74 -13.01
C TYR A 22 -4.09 -6.87 -11.77
N VAL A 23 -5.19 -6.97 -11.05
CA VAL A 23 -5.38 -6.35 -9.73
C VAL A 23 -4.88 -7.31 -8.66
N GLY A 24 -3.90 -6.89 -7.87
CA GLY A 24 -3.49 -7.53 -6.63
C GLY A 24 -3.86 -6.67 -5.43
N ASP A 25 -4.10 -7.30 -4.29
CA ASP A 25 -4.25 -6.72 -2.96
C ASP A 25 -4.96 -5.35 -2.91
N PRO A 26 -6.30 -5.32 -2.96
CA PRO A 26 -7.04 -4.06 -2.90
C PRO A 26 -6.88 -3.38 -1.54
N MET A 27 -6.65 -2.08 -1.57
CA MET A 27 -6.44 -1.21 -0.41
C MET A 27 -7.50 -0.09 -0.43
N PRO A 28 -8.73 -0.36 0.04
CA PRO A 28 -9.80 0.62 -0.01
C PRO A 28 -9.58 1.74 1.02
N PHE A 29 -9.95 2.96 0.62
CA PHE A 29 -9.90 4.16 1.43
C PHE A 29 -11.12 5.03 1.11
N TYR A 30 -11.84 5.48 2.13
CA TYR A 30 -12.84 6.52 1.95
C TYR A 30 -12.16 7.89 1.98
N ASP A 31 -12.25 8.61 0.88
CA ASP A 31 -11.69 9.95 0.75
C ASP A 31 -12.66 10.99 1.32
N PRO A 32 -12.37 11.58 2.50
CA PRO A 32 -13.28 12.53 3.12
C PRO A 32 -13.33 13.88 2.39
N VAL A 33 -12.33 14.17 1.55
CA VAL A 33 -12.26 15.41 0.78
C VAL A 33 -13.10 15.33 -0.48
N ALA A 34 -12.98 14.21 -1.21
CA ALA A 34 -13.73 13.99 -2.46
C ALA A 34 -15.13 13.40 -2.20
N GLY A 35 -15.36 12.77 -1.06
CA GLY A 35 -16.62 12.13 -0.71
C GLY A 35 -16.89 10.86 -1.55
N ASP A 36 -15.83 10.12 -1.88
CA ASP A 36 -15.90 8.89 -2.65
C ASP A 36 -14.94 7.84 -2.08
N PHE A 37 -14.93 6.64 -2.64
CA PHE A 37 -13.95 5.61 -2.33
C PHE A 37 -12.81 5.65 -3.34
N LYS A 38 -11.59 5.63 -2.83
CA LYS A 38 -10.38 5.33 -3.58
C LYS A 38 -9.99 3.89 -3.27
N ILE A 39 -9.81 3.08 -4.29
CA ILE A 39 -9.32 1.72 -4.12
C ILE A 39 -7.95 1.66 -4.79
N MET A 40 -6.91 1.76 -3.98
CA MET A 40 -5.56 1.47 -4.42
C MET A 40 -5.39 -0.03 -4.57
N TYR A 41 -4.52 -0.47 -5.46
CA TYR A 41 -4.22 -1.87 -5.66
C TYR A 41 -2.80 -2.03 -6.22
N LEU A 42 -2.25 -3.22 -6.05
CA LEU A 42 -0.98 -3.60 -6.64
C LEU A 42 -1.23 -3.99 -8.10
N GLN A 43 -0.70 -3.20 -9.03
CA GLN A 43 -0.78 -3.51 -10.46
C GLN A 43 0.26 -4.57 -10.81
N ASP A 44 -0.19 -5.72 -11.28
CA ASP A 44 0.66 -6.84 -11.64
C ASP A 44 0.76 -6.99 -13.16
N PHE A 45 1.94 -6.76 -13.70
CA PHE A 45 2.24 -6.89 -15.12
C PHE A 45 2.97 -8.21 -15.42
N ARG A 46 2.37 -9.34 -15.11
CA ARG A 46 2.98 -10.64 -15.37
C ARG A 46 3.15 -10.95 -16.86
N PRO A 47 4.28 -11.52 -17.27
CA PRO A 47 5.53 -11.71 -16.54
C PRO A 47 6.32 -10.40 -16.44
N ASN A 48 6.92 -10.13 -15.28
CA ASN A 48 7.84 -9.01 -15.13
C ASN A 48 9.30 -9.50 -15.12
N PRO A 49 10.06 -9.30 -16.20
CA PRO A 49 11.42 -9.80 -16.29
C PRO A 49 12.43 -8.99 -15.46
N ALA A 50 12.08 -7.77 -15.06
CA ALA A 50 13.00 -6.87 -14.37
C ALA A 50 13.07 -7.10 -12.86
N GLY A 51 12.16 -7.89 -12.27
CA GLY A 51 12.09 -8.12 -10.83
C GLY A 51 11.61 -6.92 -10.01
N THR A 52 11.21 -5.85 -10.66
CA THR A 52 10.53 -4.70 -10.05
C THR A 52 9.07 -4.75 -10.44
N TYR A 53 8.17 -4.87 -9.47
CA TYR A 53 6.75 -5.01 -9.76
C TYR A 53 5.86 -4.48 -8.68
N HIS A 54 4.59 -4.48 -9.00
CA HIS A 54 3.50 -4.07 -8.15
C HIS A 54 3.56 -2.58 -7.79
N PRO A 55 3.66 -1.66 -8.78
CA PRO A 55 3.39 -0.27 -8.51
C PRO A 55 1.95 -0.13 -7.99
N ILE A 56 1.69 0.88 -7.18
CA ILE A 56 0.34 1.16 -6.70
C ILE A 56 -0.41 1.96 -7.76
N TRP A 57 -1.47 1.36 -8.25
CA TRP A 57 -2.50 1.99 -9.07
C TRP A 57 -3.75 2.22 -8.25
N ALA A 58 -4.68 3.01 -8.77
CA ALA A 58 -5.95 3.22 -8.10
C ALA A 58 -7.12 3.42 -9.05
N VAL A 59 -8.30 3.22 -8.50
CA VAL A 59 -9.58 3.65 -9.06
C VAL A 59 -10.33 4.46 -8.04
N SER A 60 -11.24 5.33 -8.51
CA SER A 60 -12.26 5.96 -7.67
C SER A 60 -13.63 5.40 -8.00
N THR A 61 -14.51 5.37 -7.00
CA THR A 61 -15.91 4.97 -7.14
C THR A 61 -16.77 5.57 -6.05
N LYS A 62 -18.02 5.89 -6.38
CA LYS A 62 -19.02 6.33 -5.41
C LYS A 62 -19.99 5.22 -5.00
N ASP A 63 -20.11 4.18 -5.80
CA ASP A 63 -21.18 3.19 -5.71
C ASP A 63 -20.68 1.74 -5.80
N ALA A 64 -19.37 1.52 -5.92
CA ALA A 64 -18.73 0.22 -6.15
C ALA A 64 -19.27 -0.53 -7.39
N ALA A 65 -19.85 0.19 -8.32
CA ALA A 65 -20.36 -0.32 -9.59
C ALA A 65 -19.72 0.41 -10.78
N ASN A 66 -19.54 1.72 -10.66
CA ASN A 66 -18.88 2.54 -11.67
C ASN A 66 -17.51 2.97 -11.17
N TYR A 67 -16.48 2.73 -11.97
CA TYR A 67 -15.09 2.98 -11.60
C TYR A 67 -14.41 3.90 -12.59
N GLU A 68 -13.67 4.87 -12.06
CA GLU A 68 -12.76 5.73 -12.81
C GLU A 68 -11.32 5.34 -12.50
N SER A 69 -10.55 5.01 -13.53
CA SER A 69 -9.12 4.69 -13.35
C SER A 69 -8.33 5.96 -13.08
N LEU A 70 -7.54 5.96 -12.02
CA LEU A 70 -6.58 7.02 -11.69
C LEU A 70 -5.17 6.70 -12.22
N GLY A 71 -4.96 5.48 -12.75
CA GLY A 71 -3.67 5.04 -13.25
C GLY A 71 -2.66 4.75 -12.14
N GLU A 72 -1.38 4.81 -12.51
CA GLU A 72 -0.28 4.62 -11.57
C GLU A 72 -0.09 5.85 -10.68
N LEU A 73 -0.11 5.63 -9.37
CA LEU A 73 0.06 6.70 -8.37
C LEU A 73 1.42 6.63 -7.68
N ILE A 74 1.90 5.43 -7.33
CA ILE A 74 3.19 5.23 -6.67
C ILE A 74 3.97 4.17 -7.43
N SER A 75 5.05 4.60 -8.10
CA SER A 75 5.94 3.70 -8.84
C SER A 75 6.84 2.90 -7.93
N CYS A 76 7.26 1.72 -8.37
CA CYS A 76 8.35 0.99 -7.73
C CYS A 76 9.65 1.81 -7.74
N GLY A 77 10.54 1.49 -6.82
CA GLY A 77 11.91 1.97 -6.84
C GLY A 77 12.77 1.26 -7.89
N THR A 78 14.04 1.63 -7.94
CA THR A 78 15.05 0.88 -8.69
C THR A 78 15.38 -0.44 -7.98
N LEU A 79 16.08 -1.35 -8.66
CA LEU A 79 16.51 -2.64 -8.06
C LEU A 79 17.38 -2.48 -6.80
N GLN A 80 18.00 -1.32 -6.61
CA GLN A 80 18.86 -1.00 -5.46
C GLN A 80 18.08 -0.39 -4.28
N GLU A 81 16.89 0.16 -4.54
CA GLU A 81 16.06 0.78 -3.51
C GLU A 81 15.28 -0.25 -2.69
N GLN A 82 14.83 0.14 -1.50
CA GLN A 82 14.09 -0.74 -0.60
C GLN A 82 12.77 -1.21 -1.21
N ASP A 83 12.13 -0.37 -2.00
CA ASP A 83 10.85 -0.64 -2.65
C ASP A 83 10.99 -1.00 -4.14
N ALA A 84 12.00 -1.79 -4.47
CA ALA A 84 12.16 -2.39 -5.79
C ALA A 84 10.89 -3.14 -6.24
N ALA A 85 10.16 -3.70 -5.29
CA ALA A 85 8.78 -4.13 -5.46
C ALA A 85 7.93 -3.58 -4.30
N ILE A 86 6.70 -3.19 -4.59
CA ILE A 86 5.78 -2.69 -3.57
C ILE A 86 4.84 -3.81 -3.15
N GLY A 87 4.61 -3.92 -1.84
CA GLY A 87 3.58 -4.76 -1.23
C GLY A 87 2.47 -3.91 -0.63
N THR A 88 1.49 -4.59 -0.08
CA THR A 88 0.24 -4.03 0.44
C THR A 88 0.49 -2.99 1.54
N GLY A 89 -0.46 -2.08 1.67
CA GLY A 89 -0.47 -1.04 2.66
C GLY A 89 -1.85 -0.44 2.89
N SER A 90 -1.90 0.79 3.36
CA SER A 90 -3.14 1.53 3.57
C SER A 90 -2.93 3.04 3.50
N THR A 91 -4.03 3.76 3.35
CA THR A 91 -4.02 5.22 3.23
C THR A 91 -4.79 5.85 4.41
N ILE A 92 -4.30 6.99 4.87
CA ILE A 92 -4.99 7.86 5.82
C ILE A 92 -4.89 9.31 5.35
N TYR A 93 -5.94 10.09 5.61
CA TYR A 93 -5.93 11.54 5.40
C TYR A 93 -5.67 12.24 6.73
N ASP A 94 -4.67 13.09 6.77
CA ASP A 94 -4.37 13.91 7.95
C ASP A 94 -5.00 15.29 7.81
N GLU A 95 -5.99 15.56 8.65
CA GLU A 95 -6.71 16.84 8.68
C GLU A 95 -5.80 18.03 9.06
N ASN A 96 -4.73 17.78 9.80
CA ASN A 96 -3.84 18.85 10.25
C ASN A 96 -2.93 19.34 9.13
N SER A 97 -2.27 18.42 8.43
CA SER A 97 -1.38 18.74 7.30
C SER A 97 -2.13 18.89 5.97
N LYS A 98 -3.41 18.46 5.90
CA LYS A 98 -4.19 18.38 4.66
C LYS A 98 -3.53 17.50 3.60
N LEU A 99 -2.87 16.42 4.05
CA LEU A 99 -2.19 15.47 3.19
C LEU A 99 -2.77 14.07 3.34
N TYR A 100 -2.78 13.36 2.24
CA TYR A 100 -2.92 11.91 2.22
C TYR A 100 -1.56 11.27 2.46
N TYR A 101 -1.54 10.24 3.28
CA TYR A 101 -0.38 9.38 3.54
C TYR A 101 -0.72 7.97 3.14
N THR A 102 0.03 7.38 2.23
CA THR A 102 -0.06 5.95 1.93
C THR A 102 1.21 5.28 2.42
N PHE A 103 1.06 4.45 3.46
CA PHE A 103 2.11 3.58 3.94
C PHE A 103 1.99 2.23 3.22
N TYR A 104 3.12 1.69 2.80
CA TYR A 104 3.19 0.46 2.03
C TYR A 104 4.42 -0.35 2.40
N THR A 105 4.42 -1.60 2.01
CA THR A 105 5.56 -2.50 2.18
C THR A 105 6.54 -2.29 1.03
N GLY A 106 7.78 -1.91 1.35
CA GLY A 106 8.89 -1.92 0.41
C GLY A 106 9.60 -3.27 0.45
N ASN A 107 9.62 -3.99 -0.67
CA ASN A 107 10.31 -5.27 -0.82
C ASN A 107 11.61 -5.05 -1.57
N LYS A 108 12.73 -5.40 -0.92
CA LYS A 108 14.07 -5.28 -1.51
C LYS A 108 14.33 -6.42 -2.50
N TYR A 109 14.92 -6.09 -3.63
CA TYR A 109 15.35 -7.10 -4.60
C TYR A 109 16.62 -7.80 -4.14
N ASN A 110 16.62 -9.14 -4.13
CA ASN A 110 17.75 -9.96 -3.72
C ASN A 110 18.45 -9.49 -2.42
N PRO A 111 17.70 -9.40 -1.28
CA PRO A 111 18.28 -8.90 -0.05
C PRO A 111 19.40 -9.83 0.45
N THR A 112 20.49 -9.23 0.93
CA THR A 112 21.57 -9.93 1.64
C THR A 112 21.18 -10.17 3.11
N ALA A 113 21.98 -10.92 3.85
CA ALA A 113 21.74 -11.17 5.27
C ALA A 113 21.74 -9.89 6.15
N SER A 114 22.38 -8.82 5.67
CA SER A 114 22.41 -7.51 6.34
C SER A 114 21.23 -6.61 5.98
N ASP A 115 20.50 -6.93 4.92
CA ASP A 115 19.37 -6.13 4.46
C ASP A 115 18.07 -6.50 5.20
N ASN A 116 17.11 -5.58 5.23
CA ASN A 116 15.73 -5.90 5.47
C ASN A 116 15.06 -6.24 4.14
N GLY A 117 14.60 -7.48 4.00
CA GLY A 117 13.85 -7.91 2.83
C GLY A 117 12.52 -7.16 2.69
N GLN A 118 11.91 -6.81 3.85
CA GLN A 118 10.70 -6.00 3.93
C GLN A 118 10.91 -4.84 4.92
N ALA A 119 10.39 -3.68 4.57
CA ALA A 119 10.35 -2.50 5.44
C ALA A 119 9.12 -1.64 5.10
N ILE A 120 8.66 -0.84 6.05
CA ILE A 120 7.54 0.07 5.78
C ILE A 120 8.09 1.40 5.27
N MET A 121 7.49 1.87 4.20
CA MET A 121 7.77 3.16 3.56
C MET A 121 6.46 3.92 3.36
N TYR A 122 6.53 5.22 3.02
CA TYR A 122 5.34 5.97 2.68
C TYR A 122 5.56 7.00 1.57
N ALA A 123 4.45 7.38 0.96
CA ALA A 123 4.33 8.52 0.06
C ALA A 123 3.19 9.42 0.52
N THR A 124 3.25 10.69 0.13
CA THR A 124 2.22 11.70 0.43
C THR A 124 1.67 12.35 -0.83
N SER A 125 0.44 12.84 -0.73
CA SER A 125 -0.22 13.63 -1.76
C SER A 125 -1.12 14.68 -1.15
N SER A 126 -1.28 15.82 -1.81
CA SER A 126 -2.26 16.85 -1.44
C SER A 126 -3.56 16.76 -2.25
N ASP A 127 -3.56 16.02 -3.35
CA ASP A 127 -4.65 15.98 -4.33
C ASP A 127 -5.11 14.57 -4.71
N PHE A 128 -4.53 13.55 -4.08
CA PHE A 128 -4.69 12.12 -4.38
C PHE A 128 -4.25 11.70 -5.80
N LYS A 129 -3.67 12.60 -6.58
CA LYS A 129 -3.23 12.35 -7.97
C LYS A 129 -1.72 12.32 -8.10
N THR A 130 -1.06 13.27 -7.46
CA THR A 130 0.39 13.40 -7.49
C THR A 130 0.98 12.96 -6.17
N TRP A 131 1.80 11.92 -6.18
CA TRP A 131 2.38 11.32 -4.99
C TRP A 131 3.89 11.54 -4.93
N THR A 132 4.38 11.84 -3.74
CA THR A 132 5.80 12.03 -3.46
C THR A 132 6.25 11.04 -2.40
N LYS A 133 7.19 10.16 -2.76
CA LYS A 133 7.80 9.21 -1.83
C LYS A 133 8.70 9.90 -0.81
N CYS A 134 8.58 9.55 0.46
CA CYS A 134 9.54 9.93 1.50
C CYS A 134 10.69 8.93 1.54
N LYS A 135 11.70 9.12 0.68
CA LYS A 135 12.81 8.17 0.53
C LYS A 135 13.70 8.05 1.77
N SER A 136 13.68 9.04 2.67
CA SER A 136 14.44 9.02 3.93
C SER A 136 13.76 8.18 5.03
N PHE A 137 12.47 7.87 4.87
CA PHE A 137 11.74 7.06 5.83
C PHE A 137 11.75 5.60 5.40
N ILE A 138 12.39 4.76 6.20
CA ILE A 138 12.41 3.30 6.05
C ILE A 138 12.29 2.72 7.46
N LEU A 139 11.09 2.29 7.86
CA LEU A 139 10.86 1.65 9.15
C LEU A 139 11.20 0.17 9.03
N LYS A 140 12.21 -0.26 9.78
CA LYS A 140 12.76 -1.62 9.74
C LYS A 140 12.31 -2.41 10.96
N GLY A 141 11.88 -3.65 10.73
CA GLY A 141 11.41 -4.51 11.82
C GLY A 141 12.47 -4.87 12.85
N ASP A 142 13.70 -5.11 12.40
CA ASP A 142 14.80 -5.52 13.30
C ASP A 142 15.26 -4.42 14.27
N ASP A 143 15.05 -3.15 13.96
CA ASP A 143 15.31 -2.06 14.90
C ASP A 143 14.44 -2.15 16.16
N TYR A 144 13.35 -2.92 16.09
CA TYR A 144 12.38 -3.13 17.19
C TYR A 144 12.26 -4.60 17.63
N GLY A 145 13.19 -5.45 17.18
CA GLY A 145 13.22 -6.87 17.53
C GLY A 145 12.18 -7.73 16.81
N TYR A 146 11.70 -7.26 15.66
CA TYR A 146 10.84 -8.01 14.74
C TYR A 146 11.65 -8.60 13.57
N SER A 147 10.96 -9.33 12.69
CA SER A 147 11.59 -9.95 11.52
C SER A 147 12.06 -8.94 10.48
N LYS A 148 13.20 -9.21 9.84
CA LYS A 148 13.70 -8.48 8.67
C LYS A 148 12.94 -8.80 7.38
N ASN A 149 12.38 -10.01 7.28
CA ASN A 149 11.83 -10.55 6.04
C ASN A 149 10.33 -10.81 6.11
N ASP A 150 9.73 -10.52 7.26
CA ASP A 150 8.32 -10.73 7.55
C ASP A 150 7.82 -9.53 8.34
N PHE A 151 7.73 -8.38 7.63
CA PHE A 151 7.38 -7.08 8.23
C PHE A 151 6.65 -6.24 7.17
N ARG A 152 5.30 -6.37 7.13
CA ARG A 152 4.49 -5.91 5.99
C ARG A 152 3.07 -5.51 6.35
N ASP A 153 2.34 -5.05 5.33
CA ASP A 153 0.91 -4.77 5.32
C ASP A 153 0.50 -3.73 6.37
N PRO A 154 1.11 -2.52 6.38
CA PRO A 154 0.79 -1.51 7.36
C PRO A 154 -0.66 -1.05 7.20
N PHE A 155 -1.43 -1.15 8.28
CA PHE A 155 -2.78 -0.64 8.37
C PHE A 155 -2.84 0.53 9.35
N LEU A 156 -3.31 1.69 8.87
CA LEU A 156 -3.35 2.92 9.66
C LEU A 156 -4.75 3.28 10.09
N PHE A 157 -4.85 3.78 11.31
CA PHE A 157 -6.06 4.43 11.81
C PHE A 157 -5.71 5.47 12.88
N LYS A 158 -6.64 6.36 13.17
CA LYS A 158 -6.55 7.27 14.30
C LYS A 158 -7.33 6.66 15.45
N GLY A 159 -6.66 6.43 16.58
CA GLY A 159 -7.24 5.86 17.77
C GLY A 159 -8.07 6.86 18.57
N ASP A 160 -8.87 6.36 19.53
CA ASP A 160 -9.65 7.19 20.44
C ASP A 160 -8.77 8.01 21.40
N ASP A 161 -7.51 7.63 21.54
CA ASP A 161 -6.46 8.36 22.26
C ASP A 161 -5.95 9.59 21.48
N GLY A 162 -6.45 9.81 20.27
CA GLY A 162 -6.09 10.90 19.38
C GLY A 162 -4.79 10.67 18.60
N LYS A 163 -4.12 9.53 18.80
CA LYS A 163 -2.87 9.18 18.12
C LYS A 163 -3.13 8.39 16.84
N TYR A 164 -2.14 8.39 15.97
CA TYR A 164 -2.11 7.50 14.81
C TYR A 164 -1.52 6.16 15.22
N HIS A 165 -2.16 5.10 14.80
CA HIS A 165 -1.71 3.72 14.97
C HIS A 165 -1.39 3.13 13.62
N MET A 166 -0.34 2.32 13.57
CA MET A 166 0.02 1.52 12.40
C MET A 166 0.23 0.07 12.83
N LEU A 167 -0.71 -0.79 12.45
CA LEU A 167 -0.61 -2.22 12.67
C LEU A 167 0.21 -2.84 11.55
N VAL A 168 1.23 -3.63 11.89
CA VAL A 168 2.13 -4.29 10.95
C VAL A 168 2.12 -5.79 11.19
N ALA A 169 1.85 -6.57 10.16
CA ALA A 169 1.98 -8.02 10.21
C ALA A 169 3.46 -8.40 10.23
N THR A 170 3.87 -9.17 11.25
CA THR A 170 5.28 -9.53 11.44
C THR A 170 5.44 -10.83 12.22
N THR A 171 6.69 -11.20 12.48
CA THR A 171 7.03 -12.29 13.41
C THR A 171 7.99 -11.81 14.49
N LYS A 172 7.81 -12.34 15.70
CA LYS A 172 8.70 -12.14 16.84
C LYS A 172 8.94 -13.47 17.54
N ASN A 173 10.21 -13.81 17.75
CA ASN A 173 10.59 -15.09 18.37
C ASN A 173 9.97 -16.32 17.67
N GLY A 174 9.92 -16.30 16.34
CA GLY A 174 9.37 -17.39 15.53
C GLY A 174 7.85 -17.53 15.58
N LYS A 175 7.12 -16.55 16.11
CA LYS A 175 5.64 -16.53 16.18
C LYS A 175 5.08 -15.37 15.40
N GLY A 176 3.99 -15.61 14.66
CA GLY A 176 3.20 -14.55 14.02
C GLY A 176 2.70 -13.54 15.05
N THR A 177 2.86 -12.27 14.74
CA THR A 177 2.59 -11.15 15.65
C THR A 177 2.05 -9.97 14.85
N ILE A 178 1.19 -9.18 15.47
CA ILE A 178 0.82 -7.85 14.99
C ILE A 178 1.60 -6.84 15.86
N ALA A 179 2.45 -6.03 15.22
CA ALA A 179 3.10 -4.91 15.90
C ALA A 179 2.20 -3.68 15.78
N ASP A 180 2.07 -2.90 16.87
CA ASP A 180 1.38 -1.61 16.87
C ASP A 180 2.42 -0.51 17.08
N PHE A 181 2.59 0.32 16.07
CA PHE A 181 3.41 1.53 16.10
C PHE A 181 2.51 2.74 16.31
N ILE A 182 2.89 3.65 17.19
CA ILE A 182 2.10 4.83 17.56
C ILE A 182 2.84 6.10 17.13
N SER A 183 2.10 7.07 16.62
CA SER A 183 2.64 8.36 16.18
C SER A 183 1.69 9.51 16.49
N ASP A 184 2.26 10.69 16.76
CA ASP A 184 1.51 11.93 16.89
C ASP A 184 1.44 12.72 15.54
N ASP A 185 2.30 12.38 14.57
CA ASP A 185 2.54 13.22 13.38
C ASP A 185 2.63 12.44 12.06
N LEU A 186 2.43 11.13 12.06
CA LEU A 186 2.62 10.21 10.91
C LEU A 186 4.07 10.15 10.37
N LYS A 187 5.02 10.79 11.02
CA LYS A 187 6.43 10.86 10.57
C LYS A 187 7.38 10.18 11.53
N SER A 188 7.06 10.25 12.82
CA SER A 188 7.84 9.64 13.91
C SER A 188 7.02 8.54 14.57
N TRP A 189 7.57 7.35 14.62
CA TRP A 189 6.87 6.16 15.11
C TRP A 189 7.65 5.48 16.24
#